data_57b1de89ff485ad8ff6c4d00e16d38a4
#
_entry.id   57b1de89ff485ad8ff6c4d00e16d38a4
#
_cell.length_a   1.000
_cell.length_b   1.000
_cell.length_c   1.000
_cell.angle_alpha   90.00
_cell.angle_beta   90.00
_cell.angle_gamma   90.00
#
_symmetry.space_group_name_H-M   'P 1'
#
loop_
_entity.id
_entity.type
_entity.pdbx_description
1 polymer ?
#
loop_
_entity_poly.entity_id
_entity_poly.type
_entity_poly.pdbx_seq_one_letter_code
_entity_poly.pdbx_strand_id
1 'polypeptide(L)'
;MRLILFTNSNRLCNEKQKTAGKKIMIETDVVIIGAGPCGLFTVFELGLLDMRCHLIDILDKPGGQCAELYPEKPIYDIPAYPVITGQELTDRLIEQIEPFHPVFHFGQMAESLEKSEDGKWILTTDLGTSIKATCIVIAAGGGSFVPKKPPIP
;
A
#
# COMPACT_ATOMS: atom_id res chain seq x y z
N MET A 1 10.66 -43.75 20.75
CA MET A 1 11.74 -42.85 20.29
C MET A 1 11.94 -43.11 18.80
N ARG A 2 11.30 -42.32 17.94
CA ARG A 2 11.25 -42.53 16.49
C ARG A 2 11.98 -41.35 15.82
N LEU A 3 13.17 -41.65 15.33
CA LEU A 3 14.02 -40.69 14.61
C LEU A 3 13.48 -40.50 13.21
N ILE A 4 13.04 -39.27 12.85
CA ILE A 4 12.63 -38.92 11.50
C ILE A 4 13.84 -38.26 10.83
N LEU A 5 14.41 -38.98 9.87
CA LEU A 5 15.45 -38.46 8.97
C LEU A 5 14.80 -37.56 7.93
N PHE A 6 15.05 -36.27 8.00
CA PHE A 6 14.76 -35.35 6.91
C PHE A 6 15.83 -35.48 5.83
N THR A 7 15.47 -36.10 4.72
CA THR A 7 16.31 -36.17 3.53
C THR A 7 16.26 -34.87 2.73
N ASN A 8 17.40 -34.46 2.26
CA ASN A 8 17.77 -33.29 1.48
C ASN A 8 16.92 -33.07 0.19
N SER A 9 15.73 -32.49 0.29
CA SER A 9 14.96 -32.04 -0.88
C SER A 9 15.03 -30.52 -1.11
N ASN A 10 15.68 -29.76 -0.21
CA ASN A 10 15.72 -28.29 -0.27
C ASN A 10 16.92 -27.71 -1.03
N ARG A 11 17.79 -28.54 -1.62
CA ARG A 11 18.94 -28.01 -2.40
C ARG A 11 18.62 -27.63 -3.84
N LEU A 12 17.58 -28.18 -4.43
CA LEU A 12 17.23 -27.90 -5.85
C LEU A 12 16.30 -26.70 -6.05
N CYS A 13 15.68 -26.17 -4.98
CA CYS A 13 14.82 -24.99 -5.08
C CYS A 13 15.61 -23.67 -4.94
N ASN A 14 16.80 -23.70 -4.32
CA ASN A 14 17.60 -22.50 -4.08
C ASN A 14 18.52 -22.08 -5.24
N GLU A 15 18.71 -22.94 -6.26
CA GLU A 15 19.58 -22.58 -7.40
C GLU A 15 18.83 -21.89 -8.56
N LYS A 16 17.48 -21.95 -8.59
CA LYS A 16 16.69 -21.23 -9.61
C LYS A 16 16.38 -19.78 -9.30
N GLN A 17 16.73 -19.27 -8.11
CA GLN A 17 16.52 -17.87 -7.73
C GLN A 17 17.76 -16.97 -7.92
N LYS A 18 18.86 -17.47 -8.45
CA LYS A 18 20.12 -16.69 -8.62
C LYS A 18 20.26 -15.96 -9.95
N THR A 19 19.24 -15.94 -10.80
CA THR A 19 19.19 -15.06 -11.99
C THR A 19 18.07 -14.01 -11.88
N ALA A 20 17.84 -13.48 -10.67
CA ALA A 20 17.03 -12.28 -10.51
C ALA A 20 17.86 -11.08 -10.96
N GLY A 21 17.43 -10.46 -12.06
CA GLY A 21 17.99 -9.20 -12.54
C GLY A 21 18.07 -8.19 -11.41
N LYS A 22 19.01 -7.26 -11.51
CA LYS A 22 19.24 -6.18 -10.54
C LYS A 22 17.89 -5.57 -10.14
N LYS A 23 17.44 -5.85 -8.91
CA LYS A 23 16.15 -5.35 -8.39
C LYS A 23 16.23 -3.82 -8.43
N ILE A 24 15.42 -3.20 -9.26
CA ILE A 24 15.41 -1.74 -9.39
C ILE A 24 14.84 -1.20 -8.09
N MET A 25 15.66 -0.46 -7.33
CA MET A 25 15.25 0.25 -6.15
C MET A 25 14.62 1.59 -6.57
N ILE A 26 13.35 1.80 -6.25
CA ILE A 26 12.68 3.07 -6.44
C ILE A 26 13.06 3.99 -5.28
N GLU A 27 13.35 5.26 -5.54
CA GLU A 27 13.61 6.25 -4.48
C GLU A 27 12.58 7.37 -4.53
N THR A 28 12.04 7.71 -3.35
CA THR A 28 11.06 8.78 -3.16
C THR A 28 11.27 9.46 -1.80
N ASP A 29 10.55 10.55 -1.55
CA ASP A 29 10.62 11.21 -0.25
C ASP A 29 9.76 10.49 0.78
N VAL A 30 8.53 10.09 0.40
CA VAL A 30 7.57 9.43 1.28
C VAL A 30 6.90 8.23 0.60
N VAL A 31 6.71 7.14 1.34
CA VAL A 31 5.79 6.06 0.95
C VAL A 31 4.58 6.09 1.86
N ILE A 32 3.39 6.02 1.27
CA ILE A 32 2.11 5.96 1.96
C ILE A 32 1.55 4.54 1.79
N ILE A 33 1.25 3.88 2.89
CA ILE A 33 0.61 2.56 2.91
C ILE A 33 -0.89 2.78 3.09
N GLY A 34 -1.67 2.52 2.04
CA GLY A 34 -3.10 2.72 1.96
C GLY A 34 -3.48 3.93 1.10
N ALA A 35 -4.30 3.70 0.07
CA ALA A 35 -4.85 4.71 -0.84
C ALA A 35 -6.33 5.04 -0.53
N GLY A 36 -6.75 4.89 0.73
CA GLY A 36 -8.02 5.38 1.24
C GLY A 36 -8.02 6.91 1.40
N PRO A 37 -9.13 7.53 1.88
CA PRO A 37 -9.26 8.97 1.98
C PRO A 37 -8.10 9.66 2.74
N CYS A 38 -7.64 9.05 3.83
CA CYS A 38 -6.51 9.59 4.60
C CYS A 38 -5.20 9.55 3.79
N GLY A 39 -4.93 8.44 3.08
CA GLY A 39 -3.74 8.32 2.23
C GLY A 39 -3.77 9.32 1.08
N LEU A 40 -4.92 9.47 0.42
CA LEU A 40 -5.10 10.44 -0.66
C LEU A 40 -4.92 11.88 -0.15
N PHE A 41 -5.53 12.25 0.97
CA PHE A 41 -5.34 13.58 1.54
C PHE A 41 -3.89 13.84 1.99
N THR A 42 -3.17 12.79 2.44
CA THR A 42 -1.74 12.89 2.74
C THR A 42 -0.92 13.29 1.51
N VAL A 43 -1.28 12.81 0.32
CA VAL A 43 -0.62 13.23 -0.95
C VAL A 43 -0.75 14.74 -1.14
N PHE A 44 -1.94 15.31 -0.90
CA PHE A 44 -2.17 16.74 -1.01
C PHE A 44 -1.25 17.53 -0.08
N GLU A 45 -1.19 17.15 1.20
CA GLU A 45 -0.34 17.82 2.19
C GLU A 45 1.16 17.72 1.86
N LEU A 46 1.60 16.55 1.38
CA LEU A 46 2.99 16.35 0.93
C LEU A 46 3.30 17.16 -0.33
N GLY A 47 2.35 17.23 -1.25
CA GLY A 47 2.48 18.01 -2.47
C GLY A 47 2.67 19.51 -2.22
N LEU A 48 1.97 20.06 -1.21
CA LEU A 48 2.17 21.46 -0.78
C LEU A 48 3.58 21.72 -0.21
N LEU A 49 4.26 20.66 0.25
CA LEU A 49 5.64 20.70 0.73
C LEU A 49 6.68 20.32 -0.33
N ASP A 50 6.25 20.17 -1.58
CA ASP A 50 7.09 19.75 -2.72
C ASP A 50 7.76 18.38 -2.51
N MET A 51 7.09 17.48 -1.78
CA MET A 51 7.54 16.12 -1.50
C MET A 51 6.89 15.12 -2.46
N ARG A 52 7.72 14.28 -3.08
CA ARG A 52 7.25 13.19 -3.94
C ARG A 52 6.83 12.01 -3.10
N CYS A 53 5.74 11.37 -3.48
CA CYS A 53 5.25 10.20 -2.76
C CYS A 53 4.79 9.06 -3.68
N HIS A 54 4.89 7.85 -3.16
CA HIS A 54 4.35 6.63 -3.72
C HIS A 54 3.31 6.06 -2.76
N LEU A 55 2.18 5.60 -3.29
CA LEU A 55 1.14 4.93 -2.51
C LEU A 55 1.13 3.44 -2.85
N ILE A 56 0.96 2.61 -1.82
CA ILE A 56 0.82 1.16 -1.96
C ILE A 56 -0.56 0.79 -1.41
N ASP A 57 -1.34 0.06 -2.19
CA ASP A 57 -2.62 -0.48 -1.74
C ASP A 57 -2.83 -1.89 -2.30
N ILE A 58 -3.43 -2.76 -1.48
CA ILE A 58 -3.81 -4.12 -1.87
C ILE A 58 -4.98 -4.14 -2.85
N LEU A 59 -5.84 -3.11 -2.80
CA LEU A 59 -6.92 -2.94 -3.76
C LEU A 59 -6.38 -2.52 -5.13
N ASP A 60 -7.15 -2.73 -6.16
CA ASP A 60 -6.81 -2.41 -7.55
C ASP A 60 -7.16 -0.96 -7.95
N LYS A 61 -7.76 -0.21 -7.01
CA LYS A 61 -8.21 1.18 -7.21
C LYS A 61 -8.09 1.98 -5.91
N PRO A 62 -8.05 3.34 -6.00
CA PRO A 62 -8.03 4.20 -4.84
C PRO A 62 -9.41 4.30 -4.16
N GLY A 63 -9.42 4.84 -2.93
CA GLY A 63 -10.63 5.12 -2.15
C GLY A 63 -10.83 4.21 -0.94
N GLY A 64 -10.11 3.07 -0.88
CA GLY A 64 -10.19 2.15 0.25
C GLY A 64 -11.62 1.70 0.53
N GLN A 65 -12.00 1.59 1.80
CA GLN A 65 -13.33 1.12 2.21
C GLN A 65 -14.48 2.01 1.69
N CYS A 66 -14.24 3.30 1.51
CA CYS A 66 -15.27 4.23 1.02
C CYS A 66 -15.71 3.89 -0.40
N ALA A 67 -14.77 3.58 -1.29
CA ALA A 67 -15.08 3.21 -2.66
C ALA A 67 -15.40 1.72 -2.83
N GLU A 68 -14.84 0.84 -2.00
CA GLU A 68 -14.98 -0.61 -2.16
C GLU A 68 -16.25 -1.16 -1.49
N LEU A 69 -16.53 -0.73 -0.27
CA LEU A 69 -17.63 -1.30 0.54
C LEU A 69 -18.89 -0.44 0.55
N TYR A 70 -18.74 0.88 0.43
CA TYR A 70 -19.82 1.82 0.67
C TYR A 70 -19.85 2.98 -0.31
N PRO A 71 -19.71 2.77 -1.64
CA PRO A 71 -19.60 3.86 -2.62
C PRO A 71 -20.76 4.83 -2.58
N GLU A 72 -21.99 4.32 -2.42
CA GLU A 72 -23.22 5.11 -2.40
C GLU A 72 -23.64 5.58 -1.00
N LYS A 73 -22.90 5.21 0.06
CA LYS A 73 -23.26 5.57 1.41
C LYS A 73 -23.05 7.06 1.65
N PRO A 74 -24.08 7.80 2.13
CA PRO A 74 -23.91 9.20 2.48
C PRO A 74 -23.03 9.35 3.74
N ILE A 75 -22.13 10.31 3.67
CA ILE A 75 -21.19 10.71 4.73
C ILE A 75 -21.54 12.16 5.09
N TYR A 76 -21.63 12.47 6.38
CA TYR A 76 -22.09 13.76 6.89
C TYR A 76 -21.03 14.53 7.68
N ASP A 77 -19.87 13.91 7.92
CA ASP A 77 -18.79 14.42 8.77
C ASP A 77 -17.54 14.86 8.01
N ILE A 78 -17.72 15.15 6.71
CA ILE A 78 -16.67 15.76 5.90
C ILE A 78 -16.82 17.28 5.95
N PRO A 79 -15.80 18.02 6.39
CA PRO A 79 -15.84 19.49 6.44
C PRO A 79 -16.24 20.10 5.11
N ALA A 80 -17.09 21.14 5.14
CA ALA A 80 -17.62 21.87 3.99
C ALA A 80 -18.61 21.09 3.11
N TYR A 81 -18.89 19.82 3.36
CA TYR A 81 -19.91 19.03 2.68
C TYR A 81 -21.04 18.67 3.64
N PRO A 82 -22.26 19.20 3.47
CA PRO A 82 -23.41 18.77 4.27
C PRO A 82 -23.70 17.26 4.11
N VAL A 83 -23.45 16.74 2.92
CA VAL A 83 -23.53 15.33 2.58
C VAL A 83 -22.66 15.07 1.34
N ILE A 84 -21.96 13.97 1.32
CA ILE A 84 -21.16 13.46 0.18
C ILE A 84 -21.19 11.95 0.21
N THR A 85 -21.19 11.27 -0.95
CA THR A 85 -21.09 9.81 -0.99
C THR A 85 -19.64 9.34 -0.86
N GLY A 86 -19.43 8.06 -0.53
CA GLY A 86 -18.08 7.48 -0.45
C GLY A 86 -17.34 7.57 -1.77
N GLN A 87 -18.03 7.34 -2.90
CA GLN A 87 -17.44 7.47 -4.23
C GLN A 87 -17.11 8.93 -4.58
N GLU A 88 -18.06 9.86 -4.39
CA GLU A 88 -17.83 11.28 -4.66
C GLU A 88 -16.65 11.84 -3.84
N LEU A 89 -16.51 11.44 -2.56
CA LEU A 89 -15.37 11.84 -1.74
C LEU A 89 -14.06 11.34 -2.34
N THR A 90 -14.03 10.09 -2.81
CA THR A 90 -12.84 9.52 -3.46
C THR A 90 -12.49 10.28 -4.72
N ASP A 91 -13.49 10.55 -5.58
CA ASP A 91 -13.29 11.25 -6.85
C ASP A 91 -12.74 12.68 -6.62
N ARG A 92 -13.28 13.39 -5.63
CA ARG A 92 -12.78 14.73 -5.24
C ARG A 92 -11.35 14.71 -4.72
N LEU A 93 -10.99 13.70 -3.92
CA LEU A 93 -9.63 13.57 -3.42
C LEU A 93 -8.65 13.25 -4.55
N ILE A 94 -9.03 12.42 -5.53
CA ILE A 94 -8.20 12.13 -6.69
C ILE A 94 -8.01 13.40 -7.55
N GLU A 95 -9.08 14.16 -7.83
CA GLU A 95 -8.99 15.43 -8.51
C GLU A 95 -8.05 16.40 -7.79
N GLN A 96 -8.14 16.48 -6.47
CA GLN A 96 -7.33 17.37 -5.65
C GLN A 96 -5.83 17.05 -5.71
N ILE A 97 -5.46 15.78 -5.83
CA ILE A 97 -4.05 15.35 -5.83
C ILE A 97 -3.44 15.22 -7.23
N GLU A 98 -4.23 15.29 -8.29
CA GLU A 98 -3.76 15.16 -9.67
C GLU A 98 -2.54 16.06 -10.00
N PRO A 99 -2.50 17.34 -9.58
CA PRO A 99 -1.38 18.23 -9.86
C PRO A 99 -0.04 17.78 -9.24
N PHE A 100 -0.05 16.92 -8.24
CA PHE A 100 1.16 16.46 -7.54
C PHE A 100 1.72 15.14 -8.11
N HIS A 101 1.05 14.54 -9.10
CA HIS A 101 1.49 13.35 -9.82
C HIS A 101 1.96 12.19 -8.92
N PRO A 102 1.18 11.76 -7.92
CA PRO A 102 1.56 10.64 -7.07
C PRO A 102 1.67 9.34 -7.89
N VAL A 103 2.55 8.45 -7.48
CA VAL A 103 2.70 7.13 -8.11
C VAL A 103 1.97 6.08 -7.28
N PHE A 104 1.05 5.36 -7.91
CA PHE A 104 0.29 4.30 -7.27
C PHE A 104 0.85 2.91 -7.60
N HIS A 105 0.91 2.05 -6.59
CA HIS A 105 1.21 0.63 -6.67
C HIS A 105 0.01 -0.15 -6.14
N PHE A 106 -0.94 -0.41 -7.02
CA PHE A 106 -2.16 -1.15 -6.70
C PHE A 106 -1.95 -2.66 -6.78
N GLY A 107 -2.83 -3.42 -6.11
CA GLY A 107 -2.78 -4.88 -6.06
C GLY A 107 -1.53 -5.41 -5.36
N GLN A 108 -0.90 -4.62 -4.49
CA GLN A 108 0.31 -4.97 -3.78
C GLN A 108 0.15 -4.70 -2.28
N MET A 109 0.60 -5.65 -1.47
CA MET A 109 0.60 -5.50 -0.02
C MET A 109 2.00 -5.13 0.48
N ALA A 110 2.09 -4.14 1.36
CA ALA A 110 3.32 -3.86 2.09
C ALA A 110 3.66 -5.06 2.99
N GLU A 111 4.77 -5.74 2.73
CA GLU A 111 5.14 -7.00 3.40
C GLU A 111 6.26 -6.80 4.43
N SER A 112 7.29 -6.06 4.08
CA SER A 112 8.40 -5.80 4.99
C SER A 112 8.85 -4.34 4.97
N LEU A 113 9.36 -3.90 6.12
CA LEU A 113 9.90 -2.57 6.32
C LEU A 113 11.23 -2.69 7.06
N GLU A 114 12.30 -2.23 6.44
CA GLU A 114 13.66 -2.30 6.97
C GLU A 114 14.28 -0.91 6.98
N LYS A 115 15.15 -0.66 7.96
CA LYS A 115 15.94 0.58 8.02
C LYS A 115 17.27 0.36 7.33
N SER A 116 17.59 1.18 6.34
CA SER A 116 18.88 1.15 5.64
C SER A 116 19.99 1.83 6.46
N GLU A 117 21.24 1.58 6.11
CA GLU A 117 22.41 2.11 6.83
C GLU A 117 22.46 3.66 6.82
N ASP A 118 21.93 4.31 5.79
CA ASP A 118 21.81 5.76 5.68
C ASP A 118 20.61 6.36 6.42
N GLY A 119 19.90 5.52 7.21
CA GLY A 119 18.77 5.93 8.05
C GLY A 119 17.43 6.04 7.34
N LYS A 120 17.36 5.82 6.03
CA LYS A 120 16.12 5.75 5.26
C LYS A 120 15.41 4.41 5.46
N TRP A 121 14.16 4.33 5.04
CA TRP A 121 13.35 3.12 5.08
C TRP A 121 13.31 2.44 3.72
N ILE A 122 13.40 1.11 3.71
CA ILE A 122 13.17 0.27 2.52
C ILE A 122 11.90 -0.52 2.77
N LEU A 123 10.88 -0.23 1.98
CA LEU A 123 9.64 -0.98 1.98
C LEU A 123 9.66 -1.97 0.81
N THR A 124 9.29 -3.21 1.09
CA THR A 124 9.14 -4.25 0.06
C THR A 124 7.72 -4.79 0.09
N THR A 125 7.12 -4.94 -1.10
CA THR A 125 5.79 -5.51 -1.27
C THR A 125 5.87 -7.02 -1.51
N ASP A 126 4.74 -7.71 -1.34
CA ASP A 126 4.54 -9.13 -1.66
C ASP A 126 4.87 -9.50 -3.12
N LEU A 127 4.74 -8.55 -4.05
CA LEU A 127 5.15 -8.72 -5.45
C LEU A 127 6.62 -8.36 -5.71
N GLY A 128 7.37 -8.00 -4.65
CA GLY A 128 8.79 -7.73 -4.72
C GLY A 128 9.16 -6.31 -5.17
N THR A 129 8.20 -5.37 -5.29
CA THR A 129 8.51 -3.95 -5.47
C THR A 129 9.24 -3.44 -4.24
N SER A 130 10.38 -2.77 -4.43
CA SER A 130 11.18 -2.20 -3.33
C SER A 130 11.31 -0.70 -3.50
N ILE A 131 10.89 0.03 -2.48
CA ILE A 131 10.89 1.50 -2.47
C ILE A 131 11.68 1.98 -1.25
N LYS A 132 12.65 2.85 -1.50
CA LYS A 132 13.45 3.52 -0.47
C LYS A 132 12.90 4.92 -0.24
N ALA A 133 12.59 5.26 1.00
CA ALA A 133 12.00 6.55 1.35
C ALA A 133 12.57 7.11 2.65
N THR A 134 12.50 8.42 2.79
CA THR A 134 12.90 9.10 4.04
C THR A 134 11.85 8.87 5.13
N CYS A 135 10.56 8.83 4.75
CA CYS A 135 9.45 8.68 5.67
C CYS A 135 8.44 7.63 5.16
N ILE A 136 7.78 6.97 6.09
CA ILE A 136 6.66 6.05 5.82
C ILE A 136 5.43 6.57 6.56
N VAL A 137 4.32 6.71 5.84
CA VAL A 137 3.02 7.02 6.42
C VAL A 137 2.13 5.78 6.35
N ILE A 138 1.59 5.35 7.47
CA ILE A 138 0.68 4.22 7.55
C ILE A 138 -0.75 4.76 7.62
N ALA A 139 -1.48 4.64 6.51
CA ALA A 139 -2.87 5.04 6.35
C ALA A 139 -3.76 3.85 5.95
N ALA A 140 -3.42 2.65 6.44
CA ALA A 140 -4.00 1.37 6.02
C ALA A 140 -5.40 1.08 6.61
N GLY A 141 -6.00 2.04 7.33
CA GLY A 141 -7.33 1.88 7.94
C GLY A 141 -7.36 0.70 8.91
N GLY A 142 -8.34 -0.20 8.76
CA GLY A 142 -8.44 -1.44 9.53
C GLY A 142 -7.53 -2.57 9.02
N GLY A 143 -6.64 -2.30 8.06
CA GLY A 143 -5.82 -3.29 7.38
C GLY A 143 -6.53 -3.91 6.17
N SER A 144 -5.86 -4.85 5.50
CA SER A 144 -6.46 -5.58 4.39
C SER A 144 -7.67 -6.40 4.87
N PHE A 145 -8.81 -6.16 4.22
CA PHE A 145 -10.04 -6.88 4.55
C PHE A 145 -9.99 -8.28 3.95
N VAL A 146 -9.63 -9.25 4.76
CA VAL A 146 -9.81 -10.67 4.43
C VAL A 146 -11.14 -11.12 5.03
N PRO A 147 -12.19 -11.37 4.23
CA PRO A 147 -13.47 -11.85 4.74
C PRO A 147 -13.27 -13.15 5.52
N LYS A 148 -13.76 -13.19 6.76
CA LYS A 148 -13.82 -14.46 7.51
C LYS A 148 -14.76 -15.40 6.75
N LYS A 149 -14.24 -16.46 6.18
CA LYS A 149 -15.08 -17.52 5.60
C LYS A 149 -15.78 -18.24 6.76
N PRO A 150 -17.10 -18.45 6.67
CA PRO A 150 -17.79 -19.27 7.66
C PRO A 150 -17.20 -20.69 7.61
N PRO A 151 -17.12 -21.39 8.74
CA PRO A 151 -16.62 -22.77 8.78
C PRO A 151 -17.68 -23.74 8.23
N ILE A 152 -17.95 -23.60 6.94
CA ILE A 152 -18.84 -24.51 6.20
C ILE A 152 -17.94 -25.45 5.42
N PRO A 153 -18.13 -26.79 5.54
CA PRO A 153 -17.35 -27.76 4.80
C PRO A 153 -17.59 -27.69 3.28
#